data_000ce6d0fd1316287e761084ef55f20b
#
_entry.id   000ce6d0fd1316287e761084ef55f20b
#
_cell.length_a   1.000
_cell.length_b   1.000
_cell.length_c   1.000
_cell.angle_alpha   90.00
_cell.angle_beta   90.00
_cell.angle_gamma   90.00
#
_symmetry.space_group_name_H-M   'P 1'
#
loop_
_entity.id
_entity.type
_entity.pdbx_description
1 polymer ?
#
loop_
_entity_poly.entity_id
_entity_poly.type
_entity_poly.pdbx_seq_one_letter_code
_entity_poly.pdbx_strand_id
1 'polypeptide(L)'
;MTQEQNGAVLVTLSDTTANANIYYTQDGSTPTSASTQYIAPFLVASNTTVQAIGIYGGETNSAVTSKTFSPNIASGTLVWSEEFDNTSGANKEPDPAVWTYDTGAGGWGNAELENYCAWGSSTSPCNSAKPNEYVGTDGYLHIVAQQPLAGVYTSSRLKTQGLFSFQYGRLEFRAQVPEAQGFWPAAWLMGNNIKTVNWPACGEQDVMERVNAATTPDINVGSIHGPGFTGNSFGTTFDFPTGVTAATWHTYGMIWKPGSVSYYVDDPTKPYVTYTNSTLAGLNGASWPFDGGQANFIILNLAVGGQYPGSPTVSTPFPSELLLDYVRLYTY
;
A
#
# COMPACT_ATOMS: atom_id res chain seq x y z
N MET A 1 2.19 9.49 -15.53
CA MET A 1 0.87 8.95 -15.95
C MET A 1 0.79 7.52 -15.46
N THR A 2 -0.30 7.21 -14.80
CA THR A 2 -0.62 5.86 -14.31
C THR A 2 -1.24 5.07 -15.45
N GLN A 3 -0.72 3.91 -15.78
CA GLN A 3 -1.24 3.11 -16.89
C GLN A 3 -1.01 1.60 -16.66
N GLU A 4 -2.01 0.81 -17.02
CA GLU A 4 -1.82 -0.61 -17.30
C GLU A 4 -0.97 -0.72 -18.57
N GLN A 5 0.07 -1.55 -18.51
CA GLN A 5 1.07 -1.65 -19.57
C GLN A 5 1.22 -3.10 -20.06
N ASN A 6 1.72 -3.23 -21.29
CA ASN A 6 2.14 -4.52 -21.84
C ASN A 6 1.06 -5.59 -21.86
N GLY A 7 -0.22 -5.20 -21.99
CA GLY A 7 -1.34 -6.12 -22.09
C GLY A 7 -1.99 -6.54 -20.77
N ALA A 8 -1.52 -6.02 -19.65
CA ALA A 8 -2.25 -6.15 -18.37
C ALA A 8 -3.62 -5.48 -18.47
N VAL A 9 -4.58 -5.94 -17.69
CA VAL A 9 -5.98 -5.49 -17.74
C VAL A 9 -6.46 -5.12 -16.36
N LEU A 10 -6.96 -3.90 -16.18
CA LEU A 10 -7.69 -3.52 -14.97
C LEU A 10 -9.14 -3.98 -15.11
N VAL A 11 -9.55 -4.89 -14.24
CA VAL A 11 -10.89 -5.50 -14.26
C VAL A 11 -11.82 -4.72 -13.35
N THR A 12 -12.92 -4.25 -13.92
CA THR A 12 -14.03 -3.63 -13.20
C THR A 12 -15.26 -4.52 -13.32
N LEU A 13 -15.92 -4.80 -12.20
CA LEU A 13 -17.17 -5.55 -12.13
C LEU A 13 -18.33 -4.60 -11.79
N SER A 14 -19.48 -4.81 -12.40
CA SER A 14 -20.69 -4.04 -12.13
C SER A 14 -21.92 -4.95 -12.16
N ASP A 15 -22.97 -4.60 -11.41
CA ASP A 15 -24.28 -5.22 -11.45
C ASP A 15 -25.35 -4.14 -11.73
N THR A 16 -26.41 -4.51 -12.42
CA THR A 16 -27.53 -3.59 -12.73
C THR A 16 -28.47 -3.40 -11.54
N THR A 17 -28.45 -4.33 -10.59
CA THR A 17 -29.23 -4.26 -9.35
C THR A 17 -28.54 -3.30 -8.37
N ALA A 18 -29.19 -2.21 -8.05
CA ALA A 18 -28.67 -1.23 -7.10
C ALA A 18 -28.40 -1.90 -5.74
N ASN A 19 -27.20 -1.62 -5.18
CA ASN A 19 -26.74 -2.18 -3.90
C ASN A 19 -26.54 -3.71 -3.87
N ALA A 20 -26.51 -4.40 -5.00
CA ALA A 20 -26.07 -5.78 -5.02
C ALA A 20 -24.60 -5.89 -4.63
N ASN A 21 -24.28 -6.84 -3.77
CA ASN A 21 -22.90 -7.21 -3.49
C ASN A 21 -22.41 -8.13 -4.61
N ILE A 22 -21.27 -7.80 -5.21
CA ILE A 22 -20.64 -8.65 -6.22
C ILE A 22 -19.57 -9.49 -5.53
N TYR A 23 -19.59 -10.79 -5.75
CA TYR A 23 -18.56 -11.72 -5.29
C TYR A 23 -17.87 -12.34 -6.49
N TYR A 24 -16.56 -12.55 -6.39
CA TYR A 24 -15.77 -13.07 -7.52
C TYR A 24 -14.70 -14.06 -7.10
N THR A 25 -14.20 -14.81 -8.07
CA THR A 25 -13.03 -15.68 -7.98
C THR A 25 -12.09 -15.38 -9.14
N GLN A 26 -10.81 -15.70 -8.98
CA GLN A 26 -9.77 -15.52 -10.01
C GLN A 26 -9.14 -16.85 -10.45
N ASP A 27 -9.61 -17.95 -9.92
CA ASP A 27 -9.15 -19.32 -10.22
C ASP A 27 -10.12 -20.11 -11.11
N GLY A 28 -11.22 -19.48 -11.52
CA GLY A 28 -12.28 -20.11 -12.29
C GLY A 28 -13.25 -20.96 -11.48
N SER A 29 -13.15 -20.99 -10.16
CA SER A 29 -14.15 -21.60 -9.30
C SER A 29 -15.46 -20.80 -9.29
N THR A 30 -16.59 -21.45 -9.02
CA THR A 30 -17.89 -20.78 -8.94
C THR A 30 -17.96 -19.87 -7.71
N PRO A 31 -18.18 -18.55 -7.86
CA PRO A 31 -18.27 -17.63 -6.74
C PRO A 31 -19.56 -17.86 -5.92
N THR A 32 -19.43 -17.63 -4.62
CA THR A 32 -20.51 -17.67 -3.64
C THR A 32 -20.44 -16.46 -2.73
N SER A 33 -21.38 -16.27 -1.81
CA SER A 33 -21.31 -15.22 -0.78
C SER A 33 -20.12 -15.35 0.17
N ALA A 34 -19.40 -16.47 0.15
CA ALA A 34 -18.18 -16.70 0.90
C ALA A 34 -16.90 -16.37 0.08
N SER A 35 -17.06 -16.09 -1.21
CA SER A 35 -15.95 -15.69 -2.10
C SER A 35 -15.55 -14.23 -1.83
N THR A 36 -14.47 -13.78 -2.47
CA THR A 36 -14.00 -12.39 -2.35
C THR A 36 -15.07 -11.42 -2.81
N GLN A 37 -15.46 -10.48 -1.95
CA GLN A 37 -16.36 -9.39 -2.32
C GLN A 37 -15.63 -8.37 -3.16
N TYR A 38 -16.21 -7.98 -4.30
CA TYR A 38 -15.67 -6.92 -5.14
C TYR A 38 -15.94 -5.56 -4.51
N ILE A 39 -14.89 -4.84 -4.21
CA ILE A 39 -14.96 -3.48 -3.63
C ILE A 39 -14.14 -2.46 -4.42
N ALA A 40 -13.27 -2.93 -5.33
CA ALA A 40 -12.37 -2.10 -6.11
C ALA A 40 -11.95 -2.79 -7.42
N PRO A 41 -11.57 -2.04 -8.47
CA PRO A 41 -10.86 -2.59 -9.62
C PRO A 41 -9.59 -3.34 -9.21
N PHE A 42 -9.27 -4.41 -9.92
CA PHE A 42 -8.05 -5.20 -9.70
C PHE A 42 -7.35 -5.53 -11.00
N LEU A 43 -6.01 -5.56 -10.95
CA LEU A 43 -5.16 -5.83 -12.11
C LEU A 43 -5.04 -7.33 -12.37
N VAL A 44 -5.20 -7.72 -13.63
CA VAL A 44 -4.91 -9.06 -14.15
C VAL A 44 -3.74 -8.98 -15.11
N ALA A 45 -2.61 -9.58 -14.76
CA ALA A 45 -1.38 -9.60 -15.54
C ALA A 45 -0.90 -11.02 -15.89
N SER A 46 -1.66 -12.06 -15.53
CA SER A 46 -1.41 -13.47 -15.82
C SER A 46 -2.68 -14.15 -16.35
N ASN A 47 -2.51 -15.38 -16.87
CA ASN A 47 -3.66 -16.16 -17.31
C ASN A 47 -4.60 -16.43 -16.13
N THR A 48 -5.80 -15.87 -16.20
CA THR A 48 -6.75 -15.84 -15.09
C THR A 48 -8.17 -15.98 -15.62
N THR A 49 -8.96 -16.85 -15.02
CA THR A 49 -10.41 -16.92 -15.28
C THR A 49 -11.15 -16.27 -14.11
N VAL A 50 -11.71 -15.11 -14.37
CA VAL A 50 -12.55 -14.39 -13.42
C VAL A 50 -13.98 -14.87 -13.58
N GLN A 51 -14.60 -15.30 -12.48
CA GLN A 51 -16.04 -15.53 -12.38
C GLN A 51 -16.64 -14.58 -11.34
N ALA A 52 -17.86 -14.08 -11.62
CA ALA A 52 -18.54 -13.15 -10.73
C ALA A 52 -20.04 -13.44 -10.64
N ILE A 53 -20.61 -13.14 -9.47
CA ILE A 53 -22.06 -13.25 -9.17
C ILE A 53 -22.50 -12.03 -8.35
N GLY A 54 -23.65 -11.46 -8.71
CA GLY A 54 -24.34 -10.44 -7.91
C GLY A 54 -25.31 -11.09 -6.92
N ILE A 55 -25.27 -10.66 -5.68
CA ILE A 55 -26.16 -11.13 -4.60
C ILE A 55 -26.80 -9.92 -3.92
N TYR A 56 -28.15 -9.92 -3.89
CA TYR A 56 -28.93 -8.93 -3.17
C TYR A 56 -29.93 -9.62 -2.25
N GLY A 57 -29.97 -9.22 -1.00
CA GLY A 57 -30.80 -9.90 0.02
C GLY A 57 -32.29 -9.91 -0.34
N GLY A 58 -32.89 -11.11 -0.39
CA GLY A 58 -34.30 -11.31 -0.73
C GLY A 58 -34.60 -11.45 -2.23
N GLU A 59 -33.62 -11.28 -3.11
CA GLU A 59 -33.75 -11.46 -4.55
C GLU A 59 -33.03 -12.73 -5.03
N THR A 60 -33.34 -13.14 -6.26
CA THR A 60 -32.61 -14.23 -6.91
C THR A 60 -31.23 -13.73 -7.31
N ASN A 61 -30.19 -14.48 -6.97
CA ASN A 61 -28.83 -14.18 -7.38
C ASN A 61 -28.72 -14.05 -8.91
N SER A 62 -27.82 -13.21 -9.38
CA SER A 62 -27.53 -13.16 -10.80
C SER A 62 -27.02 -14.49 -11.35
N ALA A 63 -27.06 -14.68 -12.66
CA ALA A 63 -26.28 -15.73 -13.29
C ALA A 63 -24.77 -15.46 -13.06
N VAL A 64 -23.98 -16.52 -12.96
CA VAL A 64 -22.51 -16.39 -12.91
C VAL A 64 -22.01 -15.94 -14.27
N THR A 65 -21.29 -14.83 -14.31
CA THR A 65 -20.57 -14.36 -15.49
C THR A 65 -19.13 -14.82 -15.40
N SER A 66 -18.56 -15.32 -16.51
CA SER A 66 -17.20 -15.81 -16.58
C SER A 66 -16.43 -15.13 -17.72
N LYS A 67 -15.19 -14.72 -17.46
CA LYS A 67 -14.28 -14.22 -18.48
C LYS A 67 -12.85 -14.70 -18.22
N THR A 68 -12.26 -15.31 -19.24
CA THR A 68 -10.85 -15.70 -19.21
C THR A 68 -10.00 -14.58 -19.82
N PHE A 69 -8.96 -14.19 -19.12
CA PHE A 69 -7.90 -13.30 -19.56
C PHE A 69 -6.64 -14.11 -19.81
N SER A 70 -5.96 -13.85 -20.91
CA SER A 70 -4.72 -14.55 -21.29
C SER A 70 -3.71 -13.52 -21.81
N PRO A 71 -3.20 -12.63 -20.96
CA PRO A 71 -2.31 -11.55 -21.38
C PRO A 71 -0.97 -12.05 -21.89
N ASN A 72 -0.54 -13.25 -21.53
CA ASN A 72 0.72 -13.89 -21.97
C ASN A 72 1.94 -12.97 -21.80
N ILE A 73 2.07 -12.35 -20.63
CA ILE A 73 3.11 -11.38 -20.31
C ILE A 73 4.33 -12.14 -19.74
N ALA A 74 5.52 -11.81 -20.24
CA ALA A 74 6.75 -12.42 -19.75
C ALA A 74 7.04 -11.97 -18.29
N SER A 75 7.69 -12.85 -17.52
CA SER A 75 8.16 -12.52 -16.16
C SER A 75 9.12 -11.32 -16.19
N GLY A 76 9.01 -10.43 -15.19
CA GLY A 76 9.81 -9.23 -15.08
C GLY A 76 9.33 -8.06 -15.95
N THR A 77 8.18 -8.19 -16.62
CA THR A 77 7.62 -7.13 -17.46
C THR A 77 6.85 -6.12 -16.60
N LEU A 78 7.07 -4.82 -16.82
CA LEU A 78 6.30 -3.74 -16.20
C LEU A 78 4.84 -3.81 -16.65
N VAL A 79 3.89 -3.87 -15.72
CA VAL A 79 2.46 -4.04 -16.02
C VAL A 79 1.59 -2.91 -15.49
N TRP A 80 2.12 -2.12 -14.56
CA TRP A 80 1.48 -0.91 -14.08
C TRP A 80 2.52 0.01 -13.45
N SER A 81 2.34 1.33 -13.59
CA SER A 81 3.18 2.30 -12.91
C SER A 81 2.48 3.61 -12.59
N GLU A 82 2.93 4.24 -11.51
CA GLU A 82 2.71 5.63 -11.18
C GLU A 82 4.08 6.31 -11.12
N GLU A 83 4.34 7.21 -12.06
CA GLU A 83 5.66 7.84 -12.24
C GLU A 83 5.72 9.24 -11.62
N PHE A 84 4.63 9.75 -11.09
CA PHE A 84 4.48 11.10 -10.53
C PHE A 84 4.93 12.24 -11.44
N ASP A 85 4.91 12.00 -12.76
CA ASP A 85 5.27 13.00 -13.77
C ASP A 85 4.47 14.28 -13.62
N ASN A 86 5.15 15.42 -13.62
CA ASN A 86 4.50 16.72 -13.56
C ASN A 86 5.12 17.70 -14.56
N THR A 87 4.38 17.98 -15.62
CA THR A 87 4.75 18.94 -16.66
C THR A 87 3.95 20.25 -16.58
N SER A 88 3.15 20.43 -15.51
CA SER A 88 2.23 21.58 -15.40
C SER A 88 2.89 22.91 -15.05
N GLY A 89 4.15 22.88 -14.60
CA GLY A 89 4.87 24.07 -14.12
C GLY A 89 4.47 24.55 -12.73
N ALA A 90 3.60 23.82 -12.02
CA ALA A 90 3.20 24.07 -10.64
C ALA A 90 2.99 22.74 -9.91
N ASN A 91 3.04 22.76 -8.59
CA ASN A 91 2.67 21.58 -7.80
C ASN A 91 1.21 21.22 -8.06
N LYS A 92 0.91 19.92 -8.18
CA LYS A 92 -0.44 19.42 -8.48
C LYS A 92 -0.84 18.30 -7.52
N GLU A 93 -2.14 18.04 -7.48
CA GLU A 93 -2.71 16.88 -6.81
C GLU A 93 -2.11 15.57 -7.36
N PRO A 94 -1.78 14.57 -6.51
CA PRO A 94 -1.62 13.19 -6.96
C PRO A 94 -2.84 12.73 -7.75
N ASP A 95 -2.65 11.91 -8.78
CA ASP A 95 -3.73 11.52 -9.70
C ASP A 95 -4.96 10.96 -8.96
N PRO A 96 -6.11 11.64 -8.92
CA PRO A 96 -7.29 11.20 -8.20
C PRO A 96 -7.96 9.95 -8.80
N ALA A 97 -7.54 9.53 -10.00
CA ALA A 97 -7.95 8.24 -10.57
C ALA A 97 -7.20 7.06 -9.92
N VAL A 98 -6.10 7.32 -9.21
CA VAL A 98 -5.23 6.33 -8.56
C VAL A 98 -5.25 6.46 -7.05
N TRP A 99 -5.24 7.70 -6.54
CA TRP A 99 -5.05 8.00 -5.14
C TRP A 99 -6.28 8.63 -4.51
N THR A 100 -6.59 8.14 -3.32
CA THR A 100 -7.52 8.76 -2.37
C THR A 100 -6.82 8.86 -1.02
N TYR A 101 -7.51 9.35 0.01
CA TYR A 101 -6.89 9.70 1.29
C TYR A 101 -7.57 9.00 2.46
N ASP A 102 -6.77 8.65 3.46
CA ASP A 102 -7.24 8.57 4.83
C ASP A 102 -7.05 9.94 5.50
N THR A 103 -8.03 10.43 6.24
CA THR A 103 -7.99 11.77 6.82
C THR A 103 -8.39 11.78 8.30
N GLY A 104 -7.92 12.80 9.02
CA GLY A 104 -8.25 13.02 10.42
C GLY A 104 -7.15 12.57 11.37
N ALA A 105 -7.42 12.80 12.66
CA ALA A 105 -6.59 12.38 13.79
C ALA A 105 -7.25 11.17 14.48
N GLY A 106 -6.61 10.59 15.46
CA GLY A 106 -7.17 9.48 16.25
C GLY A 106 -6.14 8.43 16.61
N GLY A 107 -4.87 8.71 16.28
CA GLY A 107 -3.75 7.84 16.62
C GLY A 107 -3.60 6.61 15.76
N TRP A 108 -4.49 6.37 14.80
CA TRP A 108 -4.42 5.34 13.75
C TRP A 108 -4.07 3.91 14.23
N GLY A 109 -4.39 3.60 15.49
CA GLY A 109 -4.08 2.33 16.15
C GLY A 109 -2.72 2.30 16.86
N ASN A 110 -1.84 3.30 16.64
CA ASN A 110 -0.46 3.33 17.11
C ASN A 110 -0.15 4.55 18.01
N ALA A 111 -1.17 5.31 18.43
CA ALA A 111 -1.03 6.59 19.12
C ALA A 111 -0.23 7.64 18.32
N GLU A 112 -0.34 7.62 16.99
CA GLU A 112 0.23 8.61 16.08
C GLU A 112 -0.31 10.02 16.42
N LEU A 113 0.49 11.06 16.19
CA LEU A 113 0.21 12.41 16.68
C LEU A 113 -0.32 13.35 15.59
N GLU A 114 -0.16 12.99 14.32
CA GLU A 114 -0.60 13.85 13.23
C GLU A 114 -2.11 13.77 12.97
N ASN A 115 -2.59 14.81 12.30
CA ASN A 115 -3.84 14.80 11.55
C ASN A 115 -3.49 14.61 10.07
N TYR A 116 -3.94 13.53 9.46
CA TYR A 116 -3.80 13.33 8.02
C TYR A 116 -4.76 14.25 7.27
N CYS A 117 -4.21 14.98 6.32
CA CYS A 117 -4.91 15.94 5.48
C CYS A 117 -4.99 15.42 4.05
N ALA A 118 -6.08 15.73 3.36
CA ALA A 118 -6.22 15.50 1.92
C ALA A 118 -5.88 16.77 1.15
N TRP A 119 -5.50 16.61 -0.11
CA TRP A 119 -5.29 17.73 -1.04
C TRP A 119 -6.46 18.72 -1.02
N GLY A 120 -6.13 19.99 -1.00
CA GLY A 120 -7.13 21.07 -0.99
C GLY A 120 -7.85 21.29 0.34
N SER A 121 -7.61 20.46 1.37
CA SER A 121 -8.27 20.60 2.67
C SER A 121 -7.84 21.88 3.38
N SER A 122 -8.83 22.67 3.83
CA SER A 122 -8.66 23.85 4.69
C SER A 122 -9.26 23.66 6.08
N THR A 123 -9.71 22.46 6.42
CA THR A 123 -10.23 22.13 7.75
C THR A 123 -9.07 22.06 8.74
N SER A 124 -9.07 22.96 9.73
CA SER A 124 -7.99 23.01 10.74
C SER A 124 -7.76 21.63 11.37
N PRO A 125 -6.48 21.20 11.51
CA PRO A 125 -5.23 21.95 11.33
C PRO A 125 -4.68 21.93 9.90
N CYS A 126 -5.39 21.38 8.90
CA CYS A 126 -4.96 21.32 7.49
C CYS A 126 -4.99 22.73 6.86
N ASN A 127 -4.14 22.93 5.86
CA ASN A 127 -4.01 24.21 5.15
C ASN A 127 -3.79 23.97 3.64
N SER A 128 -4.79 24.25 2.82
CA SER A 128 -4.73 24.08 1.37
C SER A 128 -3.65 24.90 0.66
N ALA A 129 -3.18 26.01 1.28
CA ALA A 129 -2.06 26.78 0.75
C ALA A 129 -0.67 26.18 1.09
N LYS A 130 -0.65 25.19 1.98
CA LYS A 130 0.52 24.39 2.37
C LYS A 130 0.09 22.94 2.47
N PRO A 131 -0.17 22.28 1.34
CA PRO A 131 -0.64 20.91 1.33
C PRO A 131 0.38 19.96 1.99
N ASN A 132 -0.11 18.87 2.54
CA ASN A 132 0.73 17.82 3.11
C ASN A 132 1.15 16.77 2.07
N GLU A 133 0.62 16.87 0.85
CA GLU A 133 1.01 16.06 -0.29
C GLU A 133 0.87 16.83 -1.59
N TYR A 134 1.76 16.57 -2.53
CA TYR A 134 1.69 17.11 -3.89
C TYR A 134 2.67 16.38 -4.80
N VAL A 135 2.40 16.37 -6.10
CA VAL A 135 3.39 16.02 -7.11
C VAL A 135 4.11 17.31 -7.51
N GLY A 136 5.40 17.37 -7.20
CA GLY A 136 6.26 18.52 -7.43
C GLY A 136 6.60 18.72 -8.91
N THR A 137 7.07 19.92 -9.25
CA THR A 137 7.62 20.21 -10.59
C THR A 137 8.95 19.51 -10.85
N ASP A 138 9.53 18.92 -9.82
CA ASP A 138 10.71 18.06 -9.88
C ASP A 138 10.38 16.61 -10.26
N GLY A 139 9.09 16.28 -10.41
CA GLY A 139 8.62 14.95 -10.82
C GLY A 139 8.52 13.94 -9.70
N TYR A 140 8.47 14.37 -8.44
CA TYR A 140 8.32 13.49 -7.28
C TYR A 140 6.98 13.71 -6.56
N LEU A 141 6.47 12.65 -5.95
CA LEU A 141 5.44 12.78 -4.92
C LEU A 141 6.13 13.20 -3.62
N HIS A 142 5.66 14.29 -3.06
CA HIS A 142 6.02 14.78 -1.74
C HIS A 142 4.93 14.43 -0.73
N ILE A 143 5.27 13.76 0.36
CA ILE A 143 4.42 13.61 1.54
C ILE A 143 5.10 14.37 2.68
N VAL A 144 4.46 15.45 3.14
CA VAL A 144 5.09 16.47 3.98
C VAL A 144 4.52 16.43 5.39
N ALA A 145 5.35 16.07 6.35
CA ALA A 145 5.04 16.25 7.77
C ALA A 145 5.29 17.71 8.16
N GLN A 146 4.29 18.37 8.74
CA GLN A 146 4.34 19.77 9.15
C GLN A 146 3.98 19.92 10.63
N GLN A 147 4.44 21.01 11.23
CA GLN A 147 4.07 21.43 12.57
C GLN A 147 3.49 22.86 12.53
N PRO A 148 2.21 23.02 12.16
CA PRO A 148 1.60 24.35 12.04
C PRO A 148 1.57 25.15 13.35
N LEU A 149 1.48 24.47 14.48
CA LEU A 149 1.56 25.02 15.83
C LEU A 149 2.34 24.07 16.73
N ALA A 150 2.91 24.56 17.81
CA ALA A 150 3.61 23.73 18.78
C ALA A 150 2.73 22.58 19.27
N GLY A 151 3.20 21.33 19.10
CA GLY A 151 2.49 20.12 19.48
C GLY A 151 1.32 19.72 18.55
N VAL A 152 1.10 20.44 17.45
CA VAL A 152 0.11 20.09 16.42
C VAL A 152 0.84 19.66 15.15
N TYR A 153 0.59 18.45 14.71
CA TYR A 153 1.23 17.89 13.53
C TYR A 153 0.21 17.61 12.44
N THR A 154 0.61 17.81 11.19
CA THR A 154 -0.15 17.39 10.02
C THR A 154 0.75 16.59 9.07
N SER A 155 0.17 15.66 8.34
CA SER A 155 0.84 14.86 7.33
C SER A 155 -0.18 14.35 6.30
N SER A 156 0.21 13.44 5.43
CA SER A 156 -0.72 12.79 4.49
C SER A 156 -0.57 11.27 4.51
N ARG A 157 -1.70 10.60 4.22
CA ARG A 157 -1.82 9.17 4.01
C ARG A 157 -2.66 8.90 2.77
N LEU A 158 -1.97 8.62 1.67
CA LEU A 158 -2.55 8.28 0.39
C LEU A 158 -2.80 6.78 0.31
N LYS A 159 -3.84 6.39 -0.42
CA LYS A 159 -4.13 4.98 -0.70
C LYS A 159 -4.79 4.79 -2.05
N THR A 160 -4.58 3.61 -2.65
CA THR A 160 -5.27 3.23 -3.90
C THR A 160 -6.57 2.47 -3.66
N GLN A 161 -7.06 2.39 -2.42
CA GLN A 161 -8.29 1.68 -2.04
C GLN A 161 -9.50 2.16 -2.84
N GLY A 162 -10.17 1.23 -3.53
CA GLY A 162 -11.33 1.55 -4.36
C GLY A 162 -11.00 2.04 -5.78
N LEU A 163 -9.72 2.23 -6.11
CA LEU A 163 -9.25 2.75 -7.38
C LEU A 163 -8.33 1.77 -8.11
N PHE A 164 -7.31 1.24 -7.41
CA PHE A 164 -6.36 0.26 -7.95
C PHE A 164 -6.00 -0.77 -6.91
N SER A 165 -5.85 -2.02 -7.33
CA SER A 165 -5.33 -3.12 -6.51
C SER A 165 -4.78 -4.22 -7.39
N PHE A 166 -3.97 -5.11 -6.82
CA PHE A 166 -3.40 -6.24 -7.52
C PHE A 166 -3.20 -7.42 -6.58
N GLN A 167 -3.08 -8.60 -7.16
CA GLN A 167 -2.63 -9.80 -6.47
C GLN A 167 -1.45 -10.38 -7.24
N TYR A 168 -0.37 -10.63 -6.51
CA TYR A 168 0.91 -11.13 -7.03
C TYR A 168 1.63 -10.16 -7.97
N GLY A 169 2.93 -10.24 -7.95
CA GLY A 169 3.82 -9.42 -8.75
C GLY A 169 5.06 -9.01 -7.98
N ARG A 170 5.92 -8.26 -8.64
CA ARG A 170 7.05 -7.55 -8.03
C ARG A 170 6.71 -6.07 -8.00
N LEU A 171 6.44 -5.56 -6.79
CA LEU A 171 6.14 -4.14 -6.54
C LEU A 171 7.41 -3.42 -6.09
N GLU A 172 7.64 -2.23 -6.61
CA GLU A 172 8.77 -1.37 -6.26
C GLU A 172 8.30 0.05 -5.94
N PHE A 173 8.86 0.60 -4.87
CA PHE A 173 8.79 2.01 -4.49
C PHE A 173 10.20 2.59 -4.56
N ARG A 174 10.45 3.60 -5.38
CA ARG A 174 11.70 4.33 -5.31
C ARG A 174 11.48 5.57 -4.46
N ALA A 175 12.13 5.60 -3.31
CA ALA A 175 11.87 6.61 -2.28
C ALA A 175 13.15 7.14 -1.64
N GLN A 176 13.05 8.36 -1.10
CA GLN A 176 13.97 8.99 -0.18
C GLN A 176 13.21 9.33 1.09
N VAL A 177 13.66 8.82 2.23
CA VAL A 177 12.91 8.94 3.49
C VAL A 177 13.54 9.94 4.45
N PRO A 178 12.75 10.66 5.27
CA PRO A 178 13.28 11.59 6.25
C PRO A 178 13.99 10.87 7.39
N GLU A 179 15.05 11.47 7.91
CA GLU A 179 15.84 10.95 9.02
C GLU A 179 15.74 11.84 10.24
N ALA A 180 14.77 11.69 11.10
CA ALA A 180 14.75 12.33 12.41
C ALA A 180 13.86 11.57 13.39
N GLN A 181 14.16 11.73 14.66
CA GLN A 181 13.35 11.21 15.77
C GLN A 181 11.88 11.59 15.58
N GLY A 182 11.01 10.60 15.68
CA GLY A 182 9.56 10.78 15.66
C GLY A 182 8.92 10.73 14.27
N PHE A 183 9.66 10.45 13.18
CA PHE A 183 9.07 10.14 11.88
C PHE A 183 8.94 8.64 11.66
N TRP A 184 7.86 8.28 10.96
CA TRP A 184 7.55 6.91 10.60
C TRP A 184 6.99 6.87 9.16
N PRO A 185 7.87 6.98 8.16
CA PRO A 185 7.49 6.78 6.76
C PRO A 185 7.18 5.31 6.48
N ALA A 186 6.16 5.06 5.66
CA ALA A 186 5.78 3.73 5.24
C ALA A 186 5.23 3.69 3.80
N ALA A 187 5.57 2.61 3.09
CA ALA A 187 4.96 2.19 1.83
C ALA A 187 4.59 0.71 1.97
N TRP A 188 3.30 0.44 1.97
CA TRP A 188 2.73 -0.82 2.42
C TRP A 188 1.41 -1.16 1.72
N LEU A 189 0.89 -2.36 1.97
CA LEU A 189 -0.32 -2.86 1.33
C LEU A 189 -1.26 -3.49 2.33
N MET A 190 -2.55 -3.40 2.02
CA MET A 190 -3.61 -4.01 2.82
C MET A 190 -4.66 -4.67 1.91
N GLY A 191 -5.23 -5.77 2.37
CA GLY A 191 -6.23 -6.52 1.61
C GLY A 191 -7.52 -5.73 1.37
N ASN A 192 -8.02 -5.77 0.15
CA ASN A 192 -9.25 -5.09 -0.25
C ASN A 192 -10.48 -5.49 0.58
N ASN A 193 -10.48 -6.69 1.17
CA ASN A 193 -11.57 -7.21 2.01
C ASN A 193 -11.56 -6.67 3.44
N ILE A 194 -10.72 -5.68 3.78
CA ILE A 194 -10.61 -5.12 5.13
C ILE A 194 -11.96 -4.71 5.73
N LYS A 195 -12.90 -4.22 4.92
CA LYS A 195 -14.22 -3.80 5.39
C LYS A 195 -15.14 -4.98 5.80
N THR A 196 -14.80 -6.19 5.35
CA THR A 196 -15.61 -7.41 5.62
C THR A 196 -15.00 -8.29 6.69
N VAL A 197 -13.66 -8.42 6.70
CA VAL A 197 -12.97 -9.33 7.64
C VAL A 197 -12.16 -8.59 8.71
N ASN A 198 -11.99 -7.28 8.58
CA ASN A 198 -11.17 -6.42 9.43
C ASN A 198 -9.68 -6.80 9.44
N TRP A 199 -8.87 -5.94 10.03
CA TRP A 199 -7.48 -6.21 10.36
C TRP A 199 -7.39 -7.09 11.62
N PRO A 200 -6.48 -8.07 11.70
CA PRO A 200 -5.45 -8.42 10.72
C PRO A 200 -5.88 -9.47 9.68
N ALA A 201 -7.15 -9.89 9.66
CA ALA A 201 -7.61 -10.96 8.79
C ALA A 201 -7.55 -10.61 7.29
N CYS A 202 -7.56 -9.31 6.95
CA CYS A 202 -7.37 -8.86 5.56
C CYS A 202 -5.94 -9.06 5.04
N GLY A 203 -4.97 -9.23 5.93
CA GLY A 203 -3.54 -9.26 5.59
C GLY A 203 -2.95 -7.87 5.37
N GLU A 204 -1.70 -7.70 5.79
CA GLU A 204 -0.90 -6.49 5.62
C GLU A 204 0.53 -6.87 5.20
N GLN A 205 1.13 -6.09 4.30
CA GLN A 205 2.49 -6.31 3.77
C GLN A 205 3.24 -4.98 3.77
N ASP A 206 4.21 -4.82 4.67
CA ASP A 206 5.02 -3.60 4.81
C ASP A 206 6.31 -3.75 4.02
N VAL A 207 6.44 -2.99 2.95
CA VAL A 207 7.58 -3.09 2.02
C VAL A 207 8.69 -2.14 2.42
N MET A 208 8.34 -0.90 2.73
CA MET A 208 9.23 0.11 3.28
C MET A 208 8.60 0.63 4.56
N GLU A 209 9.26 0.37 5.66
CA GLU A 209 8.91 0.89 6.96
C GLU A 209 10.19 1.29 7.69
N ARG A 210 10.27 2.55 8.08
CA ARG A 210 11.39 3.04 8.87
C ARG A 210 10.90 3.71 10.13
N VAL A 211 11.47 3.30 11.23
CA VAL A 211 11.19 3.92 12.52
C VAL A 211 12.36 4.81 12.90
N ASN A 212 12.13 6.10 12.90
CA ASN A 212 13.13 7.08 13.27
C ASN A 212 13.05 7.41 14.77
N ALA A 213 13.68 6.57 15.59
CA ALA A 213 13.90 6.83 17.00
C ALA A 213 15.37 7.17 17.26
N ALA A 214 15.66 7.85 18.37
CA ALA A 214 17.00 8.37 18.69
C ALA A 214 18.13 7.32 18.66
N THR A 215 17.80 6.06 18.87
CA THR A 215 18.76 4.95 18.91
C THR A 215 18.57 3.94 17.78
N THR A 216 17.66 4.23 16.83
CA THR A 216 17.37 3.31 15.73
C THR A 216 18.54 3.37 14.73
N PRO A 217 19.16 2.22 14.39
CA PRO A 217 20.13 2.17 13.30
C PRO A 217 19.48 2.50 11.96
N ASP A 218 20.28 2.74 10.95
CA ASP A 218 19.79 3.01 9.60
C ASP A 218 19.33 1.70 8.94
N ILE A 219 18.04 1.44 9.00
CA ILE A 219 17.41 0.18 8.60
C ILE A 219 16.14 0.43 7.77
N ASN A 220 15.78 -0.56 6.97
CA ASN A 220 14.41 -0.76 6.49
C ASN A 220 13.81 -1.97 7.19
N VAL A 221 12.52 -1.95 7.50
CA VAL A 221 11.80 -3.10 8.03
C VAL A 221 10.81 -3.60 6.97
N GLY A 222 10.85 -4.88 6.67
CA GLY A 222 9.84 -5.55 5.86
C GLY A 222 9.04 -6.51 6.73
N SER A 223 7.72 -6.33 6.78
CA SER A 223 6.84 -7.06 7.69
C SER A 223 5.66 -7.69 6.97
N ILE A 224 5.08 -8.72 7.60
CA ILE A 224 3.75 -9.23 7.26
C ILE A 224 2.90 -9.34 8.53
N HIS A 225 1.60 -9.02 8.40
CA HIS A 225 0.64 -9.19 9.48
C HIS A 225 -0.60 -9.93 8.99
N GLY A 226 -1.14 -10.79 9.86
CA GLY A 226 -2.30 -11.61 9.56
C GLY A 226 -2.87 -12.29 10.80
N PRO A 227 -3.92 -13.13 10.66
CA PRO A 227 -4.51 -13.84 11.77
C PRO A 227 -3.48 -14.67 12.54
N GLY A 228 -3.41 -14.46 13.85
CA GLY A 228 -2.49 -15.18 14.74
C GLY A 228 -1.03 -14.72 14.68
N PHE A 229 -0.69 -13.71 13.88
CA PHE A 229 0.63 -13.08 13.82
C PHE A 229 0.53 -11.59 13.53
N THR A 230 0.86 -10.79 14.52
CA THR A 230 0.83 -9.31 14.48
C THR A 230 2.00 -8.73 15.26
N GLY A 231 2.20 -7.42 15.18
CA GLY A 231 3.31 -6.74 15.85
C GLY A 231 4.67 -7.14 15.24
N ASN A 232 5.73 -7.09 16.02
CA ASN A 232 7.11 -7.30 15.54
C ASN A 232 7.49 -8.75 15.25
N SER A 233 6.54 -9.71 15.35
CA SER A 233 6.84 -11.14 15.23
C SER A 233 7.30 -11.57 13.83
N PHE A 234 6.91 -10.81 12.81
CA PHE A 234 7.25 -11.05 11.40
C PHE A 234 7.72 -9.78 10.71
N GLY A 235 8.56 -8.99 11.42
CA GLY A 235 9.34 -7.90 10.87
C GLY A 235 10.82 -8.31 10.79
N THR A 236 11.44 -8.13 9.63
CA THR A 236 12.87 -8.37 9.40
C THR A 236 13.53 -7.10 8.91
N THR A 237 14.69 -6.78 9.48
CA THR A 237 15.46 -5.60 9.12
C THR A 237 16.39 -5.87 7.93
N PHE A 238 16.49 -4.87 7.07
CA PHE A 238 17.61 -4.68 6.16
C PHE A 238 18.49 -3.58 6.73
N ASP A 239 19.75 -3.91 7.05
CA ASP A 239 20.73 -2.95 7.54
C ASP A 239 21.42 -2.29 6.34
N PHE A 240 21.36 -0.96 6.23
CA PHE A 240 22.10 -0.25 5.20
C PHE A 240 23.61 -0.37 5.42
N PRO A 241 24.40 -0.53 4.34
CA PRO A 241 25.86 -0.58 4.44
C PRO A 241 26.42 0.69 5.07
N THR A 242 27.55 0.60 5.76
CA THR A 242 28.23 1.74 6.38
C THR A 242 28.42 2.88 5.37
N GLY A 243 27.91 4.07 5.70
CA GLY A 243 28.00 5.27 4.86
C GLY A 243 26.87 5.39 3.82
N VAL A 244 25.95 4.44 3.77
CA VAL A 244 24.71 4.51 3.01
C VAL A 244 23.56 4.74 3.98
N THR A 245 22.65 5.65 3.66
CA THR A 245 21.53 5.97 4.54
C THR A 245 20.21 5.92 3.75
N ALA A 246 19.12 5.59 4.42
CA ALA A 246 17.78 5.61 3.85
C ALA A 246 17.35 7.01 3.37
N ALA A 247 18.05 8.08 3.78
CA ALA A 247 17.83 9.44 3.30
C ALA A 247 18.37 9.68 1.87
N THR A 248 19.01 8.69 1.27
CA THR A 248 19.32 8.70 -0.17
C THR A 248 18.25 7.92 -0.95
N TRP A 249 18.25 8.05 -2.26
CA TRP A 249 17.31 7.31 -3.10
C TRP A 249 17.59 5.81 -3.11
N HIS A 250 16.59 5.02 -2.70
CA HIS A 250 16.62 3.57 -2.76
C HIS A 250 15.35 3.01 -3.40
N THR A 251 15.45 1.82 -3.95
CA THR A 251 14.30 1.03 -4.42
C THR A 251 13.95 0.01 -3.35
N TYR A 252 12.81 0.19 -2.72
CA TYR A 252 12.24 -0.76 -1.78
C TYR A 252 11.27 -1.66 -2.52
N GLY A 253 11.48 -2.97 -2.46
CA GLY A 253 10.73 -3.89 -3.28
C GLY A 253 10.18 -5.10 -2.55
N MET A 254 9.07 -5.59 -3.09
CA MET A 254 8.40 -6.81 -2.69
C MET A 254 8.24 -7.74 -3.89
N ILE A 255 8.46 -9.05 -3.69
CA ILE A 255 8.08 -10.09 -4.64
C ILE A 255 7.00 -10.95 -3.99
N TRP A 256 5.77 -10.77 -4.43
CA TRP A 256 4.62 -11.51 -3.93
C TRP A 256 4.21 -12.58 -4.95
N LYS A 257 4.31 -13.84 -4.54
CA LYS A 257 3.95 -15.03 -5.33
C LYS A 257 2.96 -15.88 -4.55
N PRO A 258 2.23 -16.81 -5.20
CA PRO A 258 1.49 -17.83 -4.46
C PRO A 258 2.38 -18.51 -3.41
N GLY A 259 1.96 -18.47 -2.14
CA GLY A 259 2.65 -19.08 -1.01
C GLY A 259 3.84 -18.30 -0.46
N SER A 260 4.22 -17.14 -1.00
CA SER A 260 5.39 -16.42 -0.50
C SER A 260 5.36 -14.91 -0.72
N VAL A 261 5.98 -14.19 0.22
CA VAL A 261 6.27 -12.76 0.14
C VAL A 261 7.75 -12.55 0.48
N SER A 262 8.50 -11.92 -0.40
CA SER A 262 9.92 -11.59 -0.19
C SER A 262 10.14 -10.10 -0.27
N TYR A 263 11.07 -9.56 0.54
CA TYR A 263 11.42 -8.14 0.53
C TYR A 263 12.89 -7.93 0.19
N TYR A 264 13.19 -6.85 -0.53
CA TYR A 264 14.55 -6.46 -0.91
C TYR A 264 14.71 -4.94 -0.92
N VAL A 265 15.96 -4.48 -0.87
CA VAL A 265 16.35 -3.10 -1.14
C VAL A 265 17.34 -3.10 -2.31
N ASP A 266 17.09 -2.27 -3.31
CA ASP A 266 17.88 -2.04 -4.52
C ASP A 266 18.04 -3.24 -5.48
N ASP A 267 18.21 -4.46 -5.01
CA ASP A 267 18.50 -5.64 -5.84
C ASP A 267 17.41 -6.73 -5.66
N PRO A 268 16.47 -6.88 -6.63
CA PRO A 268 15.41 -7.88 -6.54
C PRO A 268 15.93 -9.33 -6.57
N THR A 269 17.18 -9.55 -6.92
CA THR A 269 17.80 -10.90 -6.89
C THR A 269 18.33 -11.28 -5.51
N LYS A 270 18.34 -10.33 -4.56
CA LYS A 270 18.86 -10.52 -3.20
C LYS A 270 17.84 -10.10 -2.13
N PRO A 271 16.71 -10.81 -2.01
CA PRO A 271 15.80 -10.57 -0.92
C PRO A 271 16.50 -10.80 0.43
N TYR A 272 16.31 -9.86 1.38
CA TYR A 272 16.84 -10.02 2.73
C TYR A 272 15.94 -10.89 3.62
N VAL A 273 14.69 -11.08 3.22
CA VAL A 273 13.75 -12.01 3.87
C VAL A 273 12.76 -12.58 2.86
N THR A 274 12.33 -13.81 3.12
CA THR A 274 11.20 -14.46 2.45
C THR A 274 10.31 -15.12 3.49
N TYR A 275 9.07 -14.67 3.56
CA TYR A 275 8.01 -15.30 4.34
C TYR A 275 7.20 -16.24 3.47
N THR A 276 6.79 -17.37 4.03
CA THR A 276 5.97 -18.38 3.36
C THR A 276 4.87 -18.85 4.30
N ASN A 277 3.87 -19.55 3.78
CA ASN A 277 2.87 -20.18 4.63
C ASN A 277 3.52 -21.11 5.68
N SER A 278 4.63 -21.79 5.35
CA SER A 278 5.35 -22.63 6.30
C SER A 278 6.05 -21.83 7.43
N THR A 279 6.30 -20.55 7.25
CA THR A 279 6.84 -19.66 8.31
C THR A 279 5.87 -19.54 9.49
N LEU A 280 4.56 -19.74 9.24
CA LEU A 280 3.52 -19.72 10.27
C LEU A 280 3.36 -21.05 11.02
N ALA A 281 4.10 -22.09 10.61
CA ALA A 281 3.96 -23.43 11.20
C ALA A 281 4.24 -23.41 12.72
N GLY A 282 3.32 -23.95 13.50
CA GLY A 282 3.42 -23.99 14.96
C GLY A 282 2.81 -22.77 15.68
N LEU A 283 2.38 -21.74 14.97
CA LEU A 283 1.66 -20.63 15.58
C LEU A 283 0.17 -20.96 15.72
N ASN A 284 -0.31 -20.87 16.95
CA ASN A 284 -1.71 -21.18 17.24
C ASN A 284 -2.64 -20.11 16.63
N GLY A 285 -3.61 -20.56 15.82
CA GLY A 285 -4.59 -19.69 15.17
C GLY A 285 -4.05 -18.87 13.99
N ALA A 286 -2.78 -19.09 13.58
CA ALA A 286 -2.22 -18.41 12.42
C ALA A 286 -2.80 -18.97 11.11
N SER A 287 -3.08 -18.04 10.19
CA SER A 287 -3.47 -18.39 8.82
C SER A 287 -2.87 -17.39 7.84
N TRP A 288 -2.47 -17.87 6.65
CA TRP A 288 -1.85 -17.10 5.59
C TRP A 288 -2.92 -16.37 4.76
N PRO A 289 -3.02 -15.03 4.83
CA PRO A 289 -4.11 -14.30 4.18
C PRO A 289 -3.79 -13.89 2.74
N PHE A 290 -2.59 -14.16 2.22
CA PHE A 290 -2.09 -13.57 0.99
C PHE A 290 -2.39 -14.38 -0.28
N ASP A 291 -3.01 -15.56 -0.17
CA ASP A 291 -3.33 -16.44 -1.31
C ASP A 291 -4.83 -16.59 -1.59
N GLY A 292 -5.67 -15.93 -0.83
CA GLY A 292 -7.14 -16.13 -0.85
C GLY A 292 -7.89 -15.56 -2.06
N GLY A 293 -7.22 -15.26 -3.17
CA GLY A 293 -7.86 -14.69 -4.37
C GLY A 293 -8.27 -13.23 -4.20
N GLN A 294 -7.73 -12.53 -3.19
CA GLN A 294 -7.97 -11.12 -2.97
C GLN A 294 -6.79 -10.27 -3.40
N ALA A 295 -7.11 -9.13 -4.01
CA ALA A 295 -6.13 -8.12 -4.32
C ALA A 295 -5.86 -7.22 -3.10
N ASN A 296 -4.67 -6.64 -3.05
CA ASN A 296 -4.27 -5.65 -2.05
C ASN A 296 -4.15 -4.27 -2.69
N PHE A 297 -4.51 -3.25 -1.95
CA PHE A 297 -4.30 -1.85 -2.31
C PHE A 297 -3.04 -1.31 -1.63
N ILE A 298 -2.48 -0.25 -2.22
CA ILE A 298 -1.24 0.40 -1.77
C ILE A 298 -1.57 1.54 -0.82
N ILE A 299 -0.74 1.74 0.21
CA ILE A 299 -0.79 2.86 1.14
C ILE A 299 0.60 3.50 1.22
N LEU A 300 0.64 4.84 1.19
CA LEU A 300 1.83 5.65 1.34
C LEU A 300 1.56 6.69 2.43
N ASN A 301 2.39 6.76 3.46
CA ASN A 301 2.23 7.76 4.51
C ASN A 301 3.54 8.16 5.18
N LEU A 302 3.51 9.31 5.83
CA LEU A 302 4.55 9.75 6.77
C LEU A 302 3.87 10.04 8.11
N ALA A 303 3.88 9.06 9.02
CA ALA A 303 3.37 9.25 10.37
C ALA A 303 4.33 10.10 11.22
N VAL A 304 3.78 10.75 12.23
CA VAL A 304 4.52 11.57 13.20
C VAL A 304 4.22 11.09 14.61
N GLY A 305 5.25 10.69 15.34
CA GLY A 305 5.11 10.17 16.68
C GLY A 305 4.48 8.77 16.72
N GLY A 306 3.92 8.42 17.87
CA GLY A 306 3.31 7.12 18.09
C GLY A 306 4.16 6.20 18.95
N GLN A 307 3.63 5.00 19.16
CA GLN A 307 4.26 4.01 20.07
C GLN A 307 5.58 3.47 19.52
N TYR A 308 5.73 3.44 18.21
CA TYR A 308 6.87 2.79 17.56
C TYR A 308 8.06 3.76 17.40
N PRO A 309 7.96 4.94 16.75
CA PRO A 309 9.08 5.89 16.63
C PRO A 309 9.27 6.75 17.90
N GLY A 310 8.30 6.79 18.79
CA GLY A 310 8.26 7.76 19.87
C GLY A 310 7.94 9.18 19.38
N SER A 311 7.87 10.12 20.28
CA SER A 311 7.51 11.52 19.94
C SER A 311 8.66 12.27 19.27
N PRO A 312 8.34 13.24 18.37
CA PRO A 312 9.31 14.23 17.93
C PRO A 312 9.96 14.95 19.11
N THR A 313 11.20 15.40 18.92
CA THR A 313 11.96 16.18 19.89
C THR A 313 12.05 17.65 19.43
N VAL A 314 12.62 18.51 20.26
CA VAL A 314 12.86 19.90 19.89
C VAL A 314 13.84 20.08 18.71
N SER A 315 14.61 19.03 18.40
CA SER A 315 15.52 18.99 17.25
C SER A 315 14.92 18.34 16.02
N THR A 316 13.71 17.78 16.10
CA THR A 316 13.03 17.18 14.93
C THR A 316 12.67 18.30 13.95
N PRO A 317 13.22 18.29 12.71
CA PRO A 317 12.96 19.36 11.77
C PRO A 317 11.55 19.26 11.18
N PHE A 318 10.87 20.41 11.10
CA PHE A 318 9.61 20.57 10.36
C PHE A 318 9.70 21.79 9.43
N PRO A 319 9.23 21.70 8.17
CA PRO A 319 8.70 20.49 7.54
C PRO A 319 9.77 19.44 7.27
N SER A 320 9.35 18.15 7.17
CA SER A 320 10.16 17.05 6.64
C SER A 320 9.34 16.24 5.66
N GLU A 321 9.99 15.58 4.72
CA GLU A 321 9.34 14.99 3.57
C GLU A 321 9.76 13.54 3.32
N LEU A 322 8.78 12.70 2.98
CA LEU A 322 8.97 11.45 2.28
C LEU A 322 8.79 11.74 0.78
N LEU A 323 9.80 11.44 -0.01
CA LEU A 323 9.78 11.63 -1.46
C LEU A 323 9.66 10.27 -2.16
N LEU A 324 8.78 10.19 -3.17
CA LEU A 324 8.69 9.03 -4.06
C LEU A 324 8.86 9.46 -5.52
N ASP A 325 9.74 8.74 -6.22
CA ASP A 325 10.01 8.91 -7.65
C ASP A 325 8.97 8.12 -8.47
N TYR A 326 8.73 6.87 -8.07
CA TYR A 326 7.73 6.03 -8.71
C TYR A 326 7.19 4.93 -7.81
N VAL A 327 6.05 4.37 -8.24
CA VAL A 327 5.53 3.08 -7.82
C VAL A 327 5.37 2.21 -9.08
N ARG A 328 6.03 1.05 -9.14
CA ARG A 328 6.02 0.18 -10.32
C ARG A 328 5.68 -1.26 -9.97
N LEU A 329 4.79 -1.86 -10.74
CA LEU A 329 4.41 -3.26 -10.63
C LEU A 329 4.84 -4.04 -11.86
N TYR A 330 5.54 -5.13 -11.63
CA TYR A 330 6.04 -6.05 -12.64
C TYR A 330 5.43 -7.44 -12.45
N THR A 331 5.34 -8.22 -13.50
CA THR A 331 5.13 -9.68 -13.38
C THR A 331 6.32 -10.33 -12.65
N TYR A 332 6.10 -11.50 -12.00
CA TYR A 332 7.14 -12.25 -11.26
C TYR A 332 7.59 -13.50 -11.99
#